data_c39ccbb50c0b33faf15e47e3f7920fca
#
_entry.id   c39ccbb50c0b33faf15e47e3f7920fca
#
_cell.length_a   1.000
_cell.length_b   1.000
_cell.length_c   1.000
_cell.angle_alpha   90.00
_cell.angle_beta   90.00
_cell.angle_gamma   90.00
#
_symmetry.space_group_name_H-M   'P 1'
#
loop_
_entity.id
_entity.type
_entity.pdbx_description
1 polymer ?
#
loop_
_entity_poly.entity_id
_entity_poly.type
_entity_poly.pdbx_seq_one_letter_code
_entity_poly.pdbx_strand_id
1 'polypeptide(L)'
;MQLKKRGIQIAAAGALFLAGVATGSVATQHVSAVNKFGQPKTVIHVVAYKFRDATSQNDQDQAIAGIKDMAAKIPGIKNIWLKTERNQIRDWSGVYIIEFTSAEAAADYAESPIHDAWRKKWEQLRETSVSFQVSN
;
A
#
# COMPACT_ATOMS: atom_id res chain seq x y z
N MET A 1 76.07 -40.12 -4.93
CA MET A 1 76.23 -38.65 -4.70
C MET A 1 75.16 -37.92 -5.46
N GLN A 2 74.49 -36.99 -4.85
CA GLN A 2 73.32 -36.18 -5.23
C GLN A 2 72.00 -36.60 -4.57
N LEU A 3 71.88 -36.31 -3.26
CA LEU A 3 70.67 -36.06 -2.57
C LEU A 3 70.65 -34.58 -2.25
N LYS A 4 69.82 -33.80 -2.94
CA LYS A 4 69.31 -32.48 -2.49
C LYS A 4 68.40 -31.89 -3.60
N LYS A 5 67.15 -31.94 -3.38
CA LYS A 5 66.17 -30.92 -3.83
C LYS A 5 64.73 -31.49 -3.79
N ARG A 6 64.24 -31.77 -2.59
CA ARG A 6 62.80 -31.97 -2.39
C ARG A 6 62.41 -31.40 -1.00
N GLY A 7 62.39 -30.10 -0.90
CA GLY A 7 62.07 -29.50 0.40
C GLY A 7 61.52 -28.09 0.40
N ILE A 8 61.15 -27.52 -0.76
CA ILE A 8 60.74 -26.09 -0.80
C ILE A 8 59.41 -25.85 -1.57
N GLN A 9 58.61 -26.85 -1.79
CA GLN A 9 57.36 -26.63 -2.52
C GLN A 9 56.06 -26.83 -1.70
N ILE A 10 56.15 -27.10 -0.41
CA ILE A 10 54.95 -27.31 0.42
C ILE A 10 54.54 -26.07 1.23
N ALA A 11 55.41 -25.07 1.32
CA ALA A 11 55.14 -23.86 2.11
C ALA A 11 54.37 -22.77 1.34
N ALA A 12 54.29 -22.82 0.01
CA ALA A 12 53.64 -21.80 -0.80
C ALA A 12 52.13 -22.04 -0.99
N ALA A 13 51.64 -23.26 -0.83
CA ALA A 13 50.22 -23.59 -1.03
C ALA A 13 49.33 -23.27 0.20
N GLY A 14 49.95 -23.22 1.40
CA GLY A 14 49.22 -22.94 2.63
C GLY A 14 48.89 -21.45 2.84
N ALA A 15 49.68 -20.56 2.30
CA ALA A 15 49.52 -19.12 2.47
C ALA A 15 48.43 -18.52 1.56
N LEU A 16 48.16 -19.17 0.41
CA LEU A 16 47.09 -18.71 -0.49
C LEU A 16 45.69 -19.10 -0.03
N PHE A 17 45.55 -20.12 0.83
CA PHE A 17 44.27 -20.55 1.33
C PHE A 17 43.77 -19.68 2.54
N LEU A 18 44.69 -19.08 3.29
CA LEU A 18 44.36 -18.21 4.40
C LEU A 18 43.98 -16.79 3.97
N ALA A 19 44.46 -16.33 2.80
CA ALA A 19 44.10 -15.04 2.26
C ALA A 19 42.68 -15.04 1.63
N GLY A 20 42.18 -16.18 1.18
CA GLY A 20 40.88 -16.32 0.57
C GLY A 20 39.70 -16.31 1.57
N VAL A 21 39.96 -16.65 2.83
CA VAL A 21 38.91 -16.69 3.88
C VAL A 21 38.69 -15.33 4.53
N ALA A 22 39.67 -14.44 4.48
CA ALA A 22 39.58 -13.11 5.06
C ALA A 22 38.82 -12.08 4.19
N THR A 23 38.62 -12.37 2.90
CA THR A 23 37.88 -11.49 1.99
C THR A 23 36.40 -11.84 1.84
N GLY A 24 35.94 -12.90 2.51
CA GLY A 24 34.56 -13.38 2.47
C GLY A 24 33.62 -12.80 3.51
N SER A 25 34.04 -11.78 4.28
CA SER A 25 33.12 -10.99 5.06
C SER A 25 32.34 -10.07 4.13
N VAL A 26 31.39 -10.64 3.40
CA VAL A 26 30.32 -9.83 2.81
C VAL A 26 29.62 -9.21 4.01
N ALA A 27 29.96 -7.95 4.31
CA ALA A 27 29.14 -7.13 5.16
C ALA A 27 27.74 -7.16 4.50
N THR A 28 26.83 -7.93 5.06
CA THR A 28 25.42 -7.81 4.74
C THR A 28 25.03 -6.39 5.12
N GLN A 29 25.13 -5.49 4.13
CA GLN A 29 24.54 -4.17 4.27
C GLN A 29 23.05 -4.44 4.45
N HIS A 30 22.57 -4.32 5.67
CA HIS A 30 21.16 -4.18 5.92
C HIS A 30 20.72 -2.90 5.18
N VAL A 31 20.23 -3.08 3.97
CA VAL A 31 19.55 -2.01 3.26
C VAL A 31 18.25 -1.79 4.01
N SER A 32 18.27 -0.90 4.99
CA SER A 32 17.02 -0.37 5.55
C SER A 32 16.31 0.33 4.40
N ALA A 33 15.13 -0.18 4.06
CA ALA A 33 14.25 0.52 3.13
C ALA A 33 13.89 1.87 3.76
N VAL A 34 14.51 2.94 3.30
CA VAL A 34 14.15 4.29 3.72
C VAL A 34 12.93 4.70 2.91
N ASN A 35 11.84 5.03 3.59
CA ASN A 35 10.67 5.60 2.92
C ASN A 35 11.05 6.98 2.33
N LYS A 36 11.27 7.02 1.02
CA LYS A 36 11.64 8.24 0.30
C LYS A 36 10.48 9.23 0.15
N PHE A 37 9.27 8.78 0.41
CA PHE A 37 8.05 9.55 0.14
C PHE A 37 7.53 10.28 1.38
N GLY A 38 8.24 10.18 2.49
CA GLY A 38 7.82 10.74 3.77
C GLY A 38 6.80 9.86 4.49
N GLN A 39 6.31 10.39 5.60
CA GLN A 39 5.29 9.74 6.43
C GLN A 39 4.20 10.77 6.71
N PRO A 40 3.22 10.94 5.81
CA PRO A 40 2.10 11.82 6.07
C PRO A 40 1.33 11.27 7.28
N LYS A 41 1.06 12.11 8.26
CA LYS A 41 0.22 11.77 9.42
C LYS A 41 -1.25 11.79 9.03
N THR A 42 -1.61 11.05 8.00
CA THR A 42 -2.95 10.99 7.45
C THR A 42 -3.44 9.56 7.42
N VAL A 43 -4.74 9.38 7.36
CA VAL A 43 -5.38 8.08 7.18
C VAL A 43 -5.96 8.00 5.79
N ILE A 44 -5.63 6.94 5.09
CA ILE A 44 -6.15 6.63 3.77
C ILE A 44 -7.20 5.53 3.91
N HIS A 45 -8.44 5.85 3.55
CA HIS A 45 -9.55 4.91 3.49
C HIS A 45 -9.76 4.47 2.04
N VAL A 46 -9.52 3.21 1.77
CA VAL A 46 -9.64 2.59 0.44
C VAL A 46 -10.87 1.72 0.42
N VAL A 47 -11.74 1.91 -0.55
CA VAL A 47 -12.94 1.10 -0.74
C VAL A 47 -13.01 0.57 -2.15
N ALA A 48 -12.86 -0.74 -2.31
CA ALA A 48 -13.20 -1.42 -3.54
C ALA A 48 -14.68 -1.86 -3.49
N TYR A 49 -15.39 -1.75 -4.62
CA TYR A 49 -16.83 -1.99 -4.66
C TYR A 49 -17.29 -2.64 -5.96
N LYS A 50 -18.41 -3.33 -5.86
CA LYS A 50 -19.19 -3.85 -6.98
C LYS A 50 -20.63 -3.36 -6.88
N PHE A 51 -21.14 -2.73 -7.91
CA PHE A 51 -22.56 -2.43 -8.01
C PHE A 51 -23.35 -3.69 -8.37
N ARG A 52 -24.61 -3.70 -8.02
CA ARG A 52 -25.55 -4.72 -8.50
C ARG A 52 -25.73 -4.59 -10.01
N ASP A 53 -25.89 -5.68 -10.71
CA ASP A 53 -26.06 -5.69 -12.18
C ASP A 53 -27.25 -4.83 -12.64
N ALA A 54 -28.30 -4.73 -11.82
CA ALA A 54 -29.48 -3.91 -12.11
C ALA A 54 -29.29 -2.42 -11.84
N THR A 55 -28.14 -1.96 -11.30
CA THR A 55 -27.91 -0.55 -10.98
C THR A 55 -27.66 0.24 -12.24
N SER A 56 -28.51 1.23 -12.51
CA SER A 56 -28.35 2.09 -13.69
C SER A 56 -27.04 2.90 -13.64
N GLN A 57 -26.50 3.26 -14.80
CA GLN A 57 -25.30 4.11 -14.87
C GLN A 57 -25.52 5.45 -14.15
N ASN A 58 -26.69 6.04 -14.29
CA ASN A 58 -27.04 7.29 -13.60
C ASN A 58 -26.99 7.14 -12.07
N ASP A 59 -27.49 6.02 -11.53
CA ASP A 59 -27.45 5.78 -10.07
C ASP A 59 -26.02 5.53 -9.59
N GLN A 60 -25.21 4.84 -10.39
CA GLN A 60 -23.78 4.66 -10.11
C GLN A 60 -23.06 6.02 -10.05
N ASP A 61 -23.26 6.86 -11.05
CA ASP A 61 -22.65 8.18 -11.13
C ASP A 61 -23.09 9.08 -9.97
N GLN A 62 -24.37 9.06 -9.61
CA GLN A 62 -24.88 9.80 -8.45
C GLN A 62 -24.31 9.29 -7.13
N ALA A 63 -24.15 7.98 -6.97
CA ALA A 63 -23.55 7.40 -5.76
C ALA A 63 -22.11 7.88 -5.58
N ILE A 64 -21.31 7.88 -6.66
CA ILE A 64 -19.92 8.36 -6.64
C ILE A 64 -19.86 9.89 -6.47
N ALA A 65 -20.74 10.64 -7.11
CA ALA A 65 -20.83 12.09 -6.91
C ALA A 65 -21.16 12.47 -5.47
N GLY A 66 -21.98 11.67 -4.79
CA GLY A 66 -22.31 11.84 -3.38
C GLY A 66 -21.10 11.83 -2.44
N ILE A 67 -19.98 11.19 -2.83
CA ILE A 67 -18.73 11.24 -2.06
C ILE A 67 -18.13 12.65 -2.10
N LYS A 68 -18.24 13.38 -3.21
CA LYS A 68 -17.81 14.79 -3.31
C LYS A 68 -18.65 15.67 -2.37
N ASP A 69 -19.95 15.41 -2.33
CA ASP A 69 -20.87 16.15 -1.46
C ASP A 69 -20.56 15.93 0.01
N MET A 70 -20.20 14.72 0.39
CA MET A 70 -19.73 14.40 1.74
C MET A 70 -18.41 15.11 2.05
N ALA A 71 -17.43 15.04 1.13
CA ALA A 71 -16.13 15.67 1.31
C ALA A 71 -16.22 17.18 1.50
N ALA A 72 -17.21 17.82 0.88
CA ALA A 72 -17.46 19.25 1.04
C ALA A 72 -18.10 19.63 2.41
N LYS A 73 -18.68 18.67 3.12
CA LYS A 73 -19.49 18.91 4.31
C LYS A 73 -18.92 18.29 5.59
N ILE A 74 -18.11 17.24 5.47
CA ILE A 74 -17.54 16.54 6.62
C ILE A 74 -16.13 17.08 6.86
N PRO A 75 -15.87 17.72 8.02
CA PRO A 75 -14.54 18.17 8.37
C PRO A 75 -13.54 17.03 8.44
N GLY A 76 -12.27 17.32 8.19
CA GLY A 76 -11.20 16.34 8.29
C GLY A 76 -10.99 15.47 7.04
N ILE A 77 -11.87 15.53 6.04
CA ILE A 77 -11.58 14.97 4.72
C ILE A 77 -10.61 15.92 4.01
N LYS A 78 -9.43 15.39 3.68
CA LYS A 78 -8.33 16.16 3.07
C LYS A 78 -8.34 16.05 1.55
N ASN A 79 -8.59 14.84 1.04
CA ASN A 79 -8.60 14.56 -0.40
C ASN A 79 -9.49 13.34 -0.72
N ILE A 80 -9.91 13.25 -1.99
CA ILE A 80 -10.69 12.11 -2.51
C ILE A 80 -10.19 11.72 -3.90
N TRP A 81 -10.19 10.42 -4.18
CA TRP A 81 -9.95 9.86 -5.52
C TRP A 81 -11.14 8.99 -5.89
N LEU A 82 -11.82 9.34 -6.97
CA LEU A 82 -13.09 8.71 -7.37
C LEU A 82 -12.99 7.99 -8.72
N LYS A 83 -11.91 8.19 -9.47
CA LYS A 83 -11.74 7.59 -10.78
C LYS A 83 -10.81 6.39 -10.70
N THR A 84 -11.32 5.22 -11.04
CA THR A 84 -10.52 4.01 -11.21
C THR A 84 -9.92 4.01 -12.60
N GLU A 85 -8.61 4.22 -12.73
CA GLU A 85 -7.92 4.22 -14.02
C GLU A 85 -7.75 2.79 -14.57
N ARG A 86 -7.54 1.83 -13.71
CA ARG A 86 -7.36 0.43 -14.08
C ARG A 86 -7.90 -0.49 -13.00
N ASN A 87 -8.84 -1.34 -13.38
CA ASN A 87 -9.34 -2.39 -12.52
C ASN A 87 -8.71 -3.74 -12.92
N GLN A 88 -8.02 -4.40 -11.99
CA GLN A 88 -7.40 -5.70 -12.20
C GLN A 88 -8.21 -6.83 -11.57
N ILE A 89 -9.21 -6.50 -10.76
CA ILE A 89 -10.11 -7.47 -10.14
C ILE A 89 -11.33 -7.61 -11.04
N ARG A 90 -11.50 -8.79 -11.63
CA ARG A 90 -12.67 -9.07 -12.49
C ARG A 90 -13.95 -8.83 -11.70
N ASP A 91 -14.97 -8.36 -12.40
CA ASP A 91 -16.33 -8.16 -11.89
C ASP A 91 -16.49 -7.11 -10.80
N TRP A 92 -15.45 -6.31 -10.49
CA TRP A 92 -15.55 -5.17 -9.61
C TRP A 92 -15.76 -3.88 -10.39
N SER A 93 -16.61 -2.99 -9.86
CA SER A 93 -16.96 -1.74 -10.53
C SER A 93 -15.88 -0.68 -10.40
N GLY A 94 -15.18 -0.64 -9.25
CA GLY A 94 -14.13 0.33 -9.06
C GLY A 94 -13.60 0.41 -7.64
N VAL A 95 -12.78 1.45 -7.43
CA VAL A 95 -12.21 1.81 -6.15
C VAL A 95 -12.39 3.31 -5.95
N TYR A 96 -12.76 3.73 -4.75
CA TYR A 96 -12.61 5.12 -4.33
C TYR A 96 -11.73 5.20 -3.10
N ILE A 97 -11.11 6.36 -2.91
CA ILE A 97 -10.21 6.61 -1.78
C ILE A 97 -10.59 7.93 -1.14
N ILE A 98 -10.55 7.96 0.20
CA ILE A 98 -10.70 9.18 1.00
C ILE A 98 -9.47 9.31 1.89
N GLU A 99 -8.83 10.46 1.87
CA GLU A 99 -7.75 10.82 2.80
C GLU A 99 -8.30 11.69 3.92
N PHE A 100 -8.04 11.29 5.15
CA PHE A 100 -8.38 12.06 6.35
C PHE A 100 -7.14 12.70 6.96
N THR A 101 -7.31 13.85 7.59
CA THR A 101 -6.24 14.58 8.26
C THR A 101 -5.67 13.85 9.46
N SER A 102 -6.45 12.96 10.09
CA SER A 102 -6.05 12.17 11.25
C SER A 102 -6.94 10.94 11.43
N ALA A 103 -6.59 10.08 12.39
CA ALA A 103 -7.41 8.94 12.78
C ALA A 103 -8.74 9.37 13.43
N GLU A 104 -8.73 10.46 14.19
CA GLU A 104 -9.94 11.04 14.80
C GLU A 104 -10.89 11.52 13.70
N ALA A 105 -10.38 12.22 12.68
CA ALA A 105 -11.20 12.67 11.56
C ALA A 105 -11.83 11.49 10.79
N ALA A 106 -11.12 10.37 10.68
CA ALA A 106 -11.66 9.15 10.08
C ALA A 106 -12.76 8.51 10.95
N ALA A 107 -12.62 8.56 12.27
CA ALA A 107 -13.66 8.11 13.21
C ALA A 107 -14.90 9.02 13.16
N ASP A 108 -14.72 10.33 13.19
CA ASP A 108 -15.81 11.32 13.09
C ASP A 108 -16.58 11.17 11.78
N TYR A 109 -15.87 10.90 10.67
CA TYR A 109 -16.52 10.58 9.41
C TYR A 109 -17.41 9.33 9.51
N ALA A 110 -16.93 8.27 10.13
CA ALA A 110 -17.68 7.02 10.24
C ALA A 110 -18.99 7.20 11.02
N GLU A 111 -19.01 8.09 12.02
CA GLU A 111 -20.16 8.41 12.86
C GLU A 111 -21.00 9.59 12.33
N SER A 112 -20.57 10.23 11.26
CA SER A 112 -21.25 11.39 10.70
C SER A 112 -22.63 11.04 10.15
N PRO A 113 -23.68 11.78 10.52
CA PRO A 113 -25.02 11.59 9.95
C PRO A 113 -25.06 11.85 8.43
N ILE A 114 -24.15 12.66 7.90
CA ILE A 114 -24.00 12.92 6.47
C ILE A 114 -23.50 11.66 5.77
N HIS A 115 -22.47 11.00 6.34
CA HIS A 115 -21.98 9.72 5.85
C HIS A 115 -23.07 8.65 5.94
N ASP A 116 -23.78 8.56 7.05
CA ASP A 116 -24.83 7.57 7.25
C ASP A 116 -25.98 7.72 6.25
N ALA A 117 -26.38 8.95 5.94
CA ALA A 117 -27.41 9.23 4.93
C ALA A 117 -26.96 8.81 3.51
N TRP A 118 -25.69 9.05 3.17
CA TRP A 118 -25.12 8.58 1.91
C TRP A 118 -24.99 7.05 1.90
N ARG A 119 -24.48 6.44 2.98
CA ARG A 119 -24.29 5.01 3.12
C ARG A 119 -25.59 4.22 2.91
N LYS A 120 -26.71 4.68 3.46
CA LYS A 120 -28.03 4.05 3.28
C LYS A 120 -28.43 3.95 1.80
N LYS A 121 -28.12 4.96 0.98
CA LYS A 121 -28.35 4.91 -0.46
C LYS A 121 -27.36 3.99 -1.17
N TRP A 122 -26.10 4.11 -0.80
CA TRP A 122 -25.03 3.29 -1.32
C TRP A 122 -25.25 1.79 -1.13
N GLU A 123 -25.71 1.36 0.04
CA GLU A 123 -25.99 -0.03 0.37
C GLU A 123 -27.08 -0.66 -0.49
N GLN A 124 -28.01 0.10 -1.01
CA GLN A 124 -29.05 -0.36 -1.91
C GLN A 124 -28.50 -0.65 -3.33
N LEU A 125 -27.49 0.09 -3.75
CA LEU A 125 -26.92 0.03 -5.09
C LEU A 125 -25.76 -0.97 -5.18
N ARG A 126 -24.99 -1.14 -4.12
CA ARG A 126 -23.84 -2.05 -4.13
C ARG A 126 -24.25 -3.50 -3.86
N GLU A 127 -23.61 -4.42 -4.57
CA GLU A 127 -23.66 -5.86 -4.27
C GLU A 127 -22.72 -6.18 -3.11
N THR A 128 -21.48 -5.73 -3.20
CA THR A 128 -20.45 -5.94 -2.18
C THR A 128 -19.44 -4.80 -2.16
N SER A 129 -18.73 -4.65 -1.05
CA SER A 129 -17.54 -3.80 -0.95
C SER A 129 -16.57 -4.32 0.09
N VAL A 130 -15.29 -3.99 -0.09
CA VAL A 130 -14.22 -4.25 0.86
C VAL A 130 -13.53 -2.92 1.14
N SER A 131 -13.28 -2.64 2.41
CA SER A 131 -12.63 -1.39 2.81
C SER A 131 -11.43 -1.64 3.72
N PHE A 132 -10.44 -0.75 3.59
CA PHE A 132 -9.24 -0.74 4.41
C PHE A 132 -8.95 0.68 4.84
N GLN A 133 -8.38 0.83 6.03
CA GLN A 133 -7.75 2.07 6.46
C GLN A 133 -6.27 1.80 6.70
N VAL A 134 -5.43 2.66 6.14
CA VAL A 134 -3.98 2.58 6.28
C VAL A 134 -3.42 3.94 6.69
N SER A 135 -2.36 3.91 7.48
CA SER A 135 -1.59 5.09 7.88
C SER A 135 -0.11 4.75 7.90
N ASN A 136 0.74 5.74 8.00
CA ASN A 136 2.18 5.57 8.21
C ASN A 136 2.54 5.82 9.66
#